data_29f431e97617dd519b15a8bc2e1b07c7
#
_entry.id   29f431e97617dd519b15a8bc2e1b07c7
#
_cell.length_a   1.000
_cell.length_b   1.000
_cell.length_c   1.000
_cell.angle_alpha   90.00
_cell.angle_beta   90.00
_cell.angle_gamma   90.00
#
_symmetry.space_group_name_H-M   'P 1'
#
loop_
_entity.id
_entity.type
_entity.pdbx_description
1 polymer ?
#
loop_
_entity_poly.entity_id
_entity_poly.type
_entity_poly.pdbx_seq_one_letter_code
_entity_poly.pdbx_strand_id
1 'polypeptide(L)'
;MTIKKIISQLIEKRRTWGYGAAIAVTPYLLIKIAWTFGLFMPTQQMSDINWRTANVITMVLAAVGILLAFAFSMPWGERLPAWLVTFPVWVGTGLLIPMLLLAPVLGPAAMIRDQKTGVANVWVYEQIFVIISLVGAGICLPLALAGYAKTRWPEAFVGPIAIDLLPGNSQKLYISLARLVAAGCILLGFIKVFWAAGGTIGIAPAMLDNRDLWWHLLSLSTGVWSFAGSWGLLVLTTRRGSKSFFPPMATAWIASGMLFSYNLFNRLSATRPDAQPAPEYPLAHVLTTELGSVLGVMMIMVILMVLHDRRRAMCSAA
;
A
#
# COMPACT_ATOMS: atom_id res chain seq x y z
N MET A 1 12.23 10.01 28.15
CA MET A 1 12.87 9.63 26.86
C MET A 1 11.99 10.11 25.73
N THR A 2 12.48 10.98 24.84
CA THR A 2 11.62 11.63 23.84
C THR A 2 11.27 10.60 22.74
N ILE A 3 10.01 10.56 22.27
CA ILE A 3 9.52 9.68 21.19
C ILE A 3 10.45 9.68 19.97
N LYS A 4 11.01 10.84 19.60
CA LYS A 4 12.01 10.96 18.52
C LYS A 4 13.24 10.09 18.73
N LYS A 5 13.74 9.97 19.96
CA LYS A 5 14.92 9.14 20.31
C LYS A 5 14.60 7.65 20.19
N ILE A 6 13.40 7.24 20.57
CA ILE A 6 12.93 5.86 20.42
C ILE A 6 12.85 5.48 18.95
N ILE A 7 12.22 6.33 18.13
CA ILE A 7 12.08 6.09 16.68
C ILE A 7 13.44 6.02 16.00
N SER A 8 14.40 6.92 16.35
CA SER A 8 15.74 6.85 15.74
C SER A 8 16.48 5.56 16.10
N GLN A 9 16.38 5.10 17.34
CA GLN A 9 16.99 3.83 17.78
C GLN A 9 16.36 2.59 17.13
N LEU A 10 15.03 2.62 16.88
CA LEU A 10 14.35 1.56 16.17
C LEU A 10 14.82 1.49 14.70
N ILE A 11 14.97 2.65 14.05
CA ILE A 11 15.42 2.74 12.65
C ILE A 11 16.89 2.27 12.50
N GLU A 12 17.74 2.49 13.49
CA GLU A 12 19.14 2.03 13.47
C GLU A 12 19.26 0.50 13.45
N LYS A 13 18.27 -0.22 13.96
CA LYS A 13 18.21 -1.70 13.96
C LYS A 13 17.66 -2.29 12.66
N ARG A 14 17.88 -1.65 11.50
CA ARG A 14 17.32 -2.07 10.20
C ARG A 14 17.53 -3.56 9.88
N ARG A 15 18.71 -4.12 10.25
CA ARG A 15 19.02 -5.55 10.04
C ARG A 15 18.09 -6.45 10.84
N THR A 16 17.87 -6.14 12.11
CA THR A 16 16.97 -6.93 12.98
C THR A 16 15.54 -6.93 12.43
N TRP A 17 15.06 -5.76 11.98
CA TRP A 17 13.73 -5.65 11.41
C TRP A 17 13.60 -6.38 10.07
N GLY A 18 14.62 -6.34 9.20
CA GLY A 18 14.58 -7.09 7.95
C GLY A 18 14.58 -8.60 8.16
N TYR A 19 15.43 -9.11 9.05
CA TYR A 19 15.37 -10.53 9.41
C TYR A 19 14.04 -10.91 10.06
N GLY A 20 13.49 -10.07 10.93
CA GLY A 20 12.17 -10.29 11.53
C GLY A 20 11.06 -10.40 10.49
N ALA A 21 11.06 -9.51 9.48
CA ALA A 21 10.13 -9.58 8.36
C ALA A 21 10.29 -10.87 7.54
N ALA A 22 11.54 -11.24 7.20
CA ALA A 22 11.82 -12.46 6.44
C ALA A 22 11.34 -13.71 7.19
N ILE A 23 11.64 -13.82 8.49
CA ILE A 23 11.20 -14.95 9.34
C ILE A 23 9.66 -15.00 9.43
N ALA A 24 8.99 -13.86 9.59
CA ALA A 24 7.53 -13.82 9.70
C ALA A 24 6.82 -14.23 8.39
N VAL A 25 7.40 -13.92 7.23
CA VAL A 25 6.81 -14.26 5.92
C VAL A 25 7.14 -15.68 5.46
N THR A 26 8.25 -16.25 5.91
CA THR A 26 8.74 -17.57 5.47
C THR A 26 7.70 -18.70 5.64
N PRO A 27 7.00 -18.88 6.77
CA PRO A 27 6.00 -19.95 6.92
C PRO A 27 4.88 -19.84 5.89
N TYR A 28 4.40 -18.61 5.62
CA TYR A 28 3.39 -18.37 4.60
C TYR A 28 3.92 -18.69 3.19
N LEU A 29 5.15 -18.32 2.87
CA LEU A 29 5.77 -18.66 1.60
C LEU A 29 5.87 -20.18 1.41
N LEU A 30 6.30 -20.91 2.43
CA LEU A 30 6.45 -22.37 2.38
C LEU A 30 5.12 -23.08 2.12
N ILE A 31 4.03 -22.68 2.78
CA ILE A 31 2.71 -23.26 2.54
C ILE A 31 2.20 -22.95 1.11
N LYS A 32 2.46 -21.72 0.60
CA LYS A 32 2.09 -21.38 -0.77
C LYS A 32 2.90 -22.15 -1.83
N ILE A 33 4.17 -22.40 -1.58
CA ILE A 33 5.00 -23.30 -2.40
C ILE A 33 4.41 -24.69 -2.39
N ALA A 34 4.17 -25.28 -1.21
CA ALA A 34 3.62 -26.64 -1.08
C ALA A 34 2.30 -26.78 -1.86
N TRP A 35 1.38 -25.84 -1.71
CA TRP A 35 0.11 -25.85 -2.42
C TRP A 35 0.24 -25.65 -3.93
N THR A 36 1.16 -24.83 -4.38
CA THR A 36 1.40 -24.64 -5.82
C THR A 36 1.83 -25.96 -6.47
N PHE A 37 2.62 -26.77 -5.78
CA PHE A 37 3.05 -28.10 -6.24
C PHE A 37 2.07 -29.23 -5.91
N GLY A 38 0.90 -28.91 -5.34
CA GLY A 38 -0.13 -29.91 -5.02
C GLY A 38 0.13 -30.73 -3.76
N LEU A 39 1.06 -30.27 -2.90
CA LEU A 39 1.37 -30.92 -1.63
C LEU A 39 0.45 -30.39 -0.51
N PHE A 40 -0.02 -31.29 0.36
CA PHE A 40 -0.86 -30.96 1.52
C PHE A 40 -2.15 -30.19 1.19
N MET A 41 -2.72 -30.44 0.01
CA MET A 41 -3.99 -29.80 -0.38
C MET A 41 -5.15 -30.33 0.46
N PRO A 42 -5.92 -29.46 1.13
CA PRO A 42 -6.99 -29.88 2.02
C PRO A 42 -8.26 -30.33 1.31
N THR A 43 -8.49 -29.96 0.05
CA THR A 43 -9.70 -30.32 -0.71
C THR A 43 -9.41 -30.43 -2.20
N GLN A 44 -10.25 -31.24 -2.94
CA GLN A 44 -10.16 -31.33 -4.41
C GLN A 44 -10.44 -29.99 -5.12
N GLN A 45 -11.22 -29.08 -4.53
CA GLN A 45 -11.49 -27.76 -5.08
C GLN A 45 -10.21 -26.91 -5.22
N MET A 46 -9.18 -27.20 -4.44
CA MET A 46 -7.90 -26.52 -4.52
C MET A 46 -7.02 -26.98 -5.71
N SER A 47 -7.47 -27.97 -6.47
CA SER A 47 -6.82 -28.39 -7.72
C SER A 47 -7.18 -27.50 -8.92
N ASP A 48 -8.16 -26.60 -8.78
CA ASP A 48 -8.57 -25.68 -9.84
C ASP A 48 -7.44 -24.73 -10.25
N ILE A 49 -7.36 -24.48 -11.56
CA ILE A 49 -6.33 -23.62 -12.18
C ILE A 49 -6.35 -22.19 -11.60
N ASN A 50 -7.54 -21.66 -11.33
CA ASN A 50 -7.69 -20.30 -10.78
C ASN A 50 -7.10 -20.20 -9.37
N TRP A 51 -7.35 -21.22 -8.55
CA TRP A 51 -6.80 -21.30 -7.21
C TRP A 51 -5.27 -21.44 -7.23
N ARG A 52 -4.73 -22.29 -8.12
CA ARG A 52 -3.26 -22.41 -8.31
C ARG A 52 -2.63 -21.11 -8.76
N THR A 53 -3.26 -20.40 -9.69
CA THR A 53 -2.78 -19.09 -10.17
C THR A 53 -2.74 -18.08 -9.02
N ALA A 54 -3.78 -18.01 -8.18
CA ALA A 54 -3.79 -17.14 -7.01
C ALA A 54 -2.67 -17.49 -6.01
N ASN A 55 -2.38 -18.78 -5.82
CA ASN A 55 -1.27 -19.21 -4.96
C ASN A 55 0.09 -18.85 -5.55
N VAL A 56 0.30 -18.99 -6.86
CA VAL A 56 1.54 -18.56 -7.52
C VAL A 56 1.75 -17.06 -7.37
N ILE A 57 0.71 -16.25 -7.55
CA ILE A 57 0.81 -14.78 -7.37
C ILE A 57 1.21 -14.45 -5.93
N THR A 58 0.53 -15.03 -4.95
CA THR A 58 0.83 -14.75 -3.53
C THR A 58 2.20 -15.31 -3.11
N MET A 59 2.63 -16.44 -3.66
CA MET A 59 3.98 -16.99 -3.51
C MET A 59 5.04 -16.01 -4.03
N VAL A 60 4.87 -15.47 -5.23
CA VAL A 60 5.79 -14.49 -5.83
C VAL A 60 5.83 -13.22 -4.99
N LEU A 61 4.67 -12.71 -4.54
CA LEU A 61 4.63 -11.52 -3.68
C LEU A 61 5.33 -11.75 -2.34
N ALA A 62 5.15 -12.92 -1.72
CA ALA A 62 5.85 -13.28 -0.48
C ALA A 62 7.36 -13.40 -0.70
N ALA A 63 7.79 -14.02 -1.78
CA ALA A 63 9.22 -14.12 -2.16
C ALA A 63 9.84 -12.73 -2.39
N VAL A 64 9.16 -11.85 -3.12
CA VAL A 64 9.58 -10.44 -3.31
C VAL A 64 9.66 -9.73 -1.96
N GLY A 65 8.70 -9.92 -1.06
CA GLY A 65 8.72 -9.36 0.29
C GLY A 65 9.96 -9.78 1.09
N ILE A 66 10.34 -11.07 1.04
CA ILE A 66 11.55 -11.60 1.69
C ILE A 66 12.82 -11.02 1.04
N LEU A 67 12.88 -10.97 -0.29
CA LEU A 67 14.03 -10.37 -1.01
C LEU A 67 14.21 -8.89 -0.66
N LEU A 68 13.11 -8.13 -0.54
CA LEU A 68 13.15 -6.74 -0.08
C LEU A 68 13.63 -6.63 1.38
N ALA A 69 13.16 -7.53 2.26
CA ALA A 69 13.59 -7.56 3.66
C ALA A 69 15.12 -7.75 3.76
N PHE A 70 15.69 -8.64 2.95
CA PHE A 70 17.15 -8.80 2.85
C PHE A 70 17.84 -7.61 2.19
N ALA A 71 17.27 -7.03 1.12
CA ALA A 71 17.81 -5.85 0.46
C ALA A 71 17.90 -4.65 1.43
N PHE A 72 16.90 -4.47 2.31
CA PHE A 72 16.95 -3.41 3.33
C PHE A 72 17.98 -3.67 4.42
N SER A 73 18.32 -4.92 4.68
CA SER A 73 19.19 -5.33 5.78
C SER A 73 20.66 -5.43 5.37
N MET A 74 20.92 -5.76 4.10
CA MET A 74 22.25 -6.10 3.63
C MET A 74 22.88 -5.00 2.76
N PRO A 75 24.23 -4.90 2.71
CA PRO A 75 24.93 -3.87 1.93
C PRO A 75 24.68 -3.93 0.42
N TRP A 76 24.41 -5.13 -0.13
CA TRP A 76 24.14 -5.29 -1.57
C TRP A 76 22.86 -4.57 -2.00
N GLY A 77 21.88 -4.44 -1.09
CA GLY A 77 20.63 -3.73 -1.38
C GLY A 77 20.84 -2.25 -1.71
N GLU A 78 21.90 -1.63 -1.17
CA GLU A 78 22.23 -0.22 -1.45
C GLU A 78 22.79 -0.04 -2.88
N ARG A 79 23.28 -1.13 -3.52
CA ARG A 79 23.79 -1.12 -4.89
C ARG A 79 22.71 -1.35 -5.95
N LEU A 80 21.52 -1.80 -5.55
CA LEU A 80 20.42 -2.04 -6.49
C LEU A 80 19.97 -0.71 -7.15
N PRO A 81 19.51 -0.75 -8.41
CA PRO A 81 18.86 0.42 -9.03
C PRO A 81 17.70 0.93 -8.17
N ALA A 82 17.56 2.24 -8.02
CA ALA A 82 16.55 2.83 -7.15
C ALA A 82 15.13 2.35 -7.50
N TRP A 83 14.78 2.28 -8.78
CA TRP A 83 13.46 1.87 -9.24
C TRP A 83 13.12 0.42 -8.88
N LEU A 84 14.11 -0.47 -8.88
CA LEU A 84 13.92 -1.88 -8.53
C LEU A 84 13.52 -2.07 -7.06
N VAL A 85 13.89 -1.14 -6.21
CA VAL A 85 13.52 -1.14 -4.79
C VAL A 85 12.26 -0.31 -4.54
N THR A 86 12.21 0.90 -5.11
CA THR A 86 11.11 1.84 -4.83
C THR A 86 9.78 1.40 -5.39
N PHE A 87 9.76 0.77 -6.57
CA PHE A 87 8.51 0.33 -7.19
C PHE A 87 7.80 -0.79 -6.38
N PRO A 88 8.45 -1.93 -6.04
CA PRO A 88 7.81 -2.95 -5.20
C PRO A 88 7.44 -2.43 -3.82
N VAL A 89 8.26 -1.54 -3.23
CA VAL A 89 7.97 -0.91 -1.94
C VAL A 89 6.74 -0.02 -2.03
N TRP A 90 6.62 0.77 -3.08
CA TRP A 90 5.47 1.65 -3.29
C TRP A 90 4.18 0.83 -3.45
N VAL A 91 4.20 -0.21 -4.28
CA VAL A 91 3.08 -1.15 -4.44
C VAL A 91 2.77 -1.84 -3.12
N GLY A 92 3.78 -2.39 -2.45
CA GLY A 92 3.61 -3.12 -1.19
C GLY A 92 3.10 -2.25 -0.04
N THR A 93 3.62 -1.03 0.13
CA THR A 93 3.11 -0.11 1.17
C THR A 93 1.69 0.32 0.89
N GLY A 94 1.32 0.52 -0.37
CA GLY A 94 -0.04 0.85 -0.77
C GLY A 94 -1.05 -0.26 -0.48
N LEU A 95 -0.66 -1.53 -0.62
CA LEU A 95 -1.50 -2.67 -0.28
C LEU A 95 -1.51 -2.96 1.22
N LEU A 96 -0.34 -3.00 1.86
CA LEU A 96 -0.20 -3.52 3.22
C LEU A 96 -0.65 -2.53 4.29
N ILE A 97 -0.32 -1.24 4.18
CA ILE A 97 -0.61 -0.28 5.27
C ILE A 97 -2.11 -0.09 5.48
N PRO A 98 -2.94 0.14 4.46
CA PRO A 98 -4.39 0.22 4.65
C PRO A 98 -4.99 -1.08 5.21
N MET A 99 -4.51 -2.23 4.74
CA MET A 99 -4.97 -3.53 5.24
C MET A 99 -4.56 -3.78 6.69
N LEU A 100 -3.33 -3.41 7.06
CA LEU A 100 -2.85 -3.53 8.44
C LEU A 100 -3.70 -2.70 9.42
N LEU A 101 -4.14 -1.51 9.01
CA LEU A 101 -5.01 -0.66 9.83
C LEU A 101 -6.42 -1.25 9.99
N LEU A 102 -6.89 -2.01 9.02
CA LEU A 102 -8.20 -2.69 9.07
C LEU A 102 -8.14 -4.07 9.74
N ALA A 103 -6.97 -4.71 9.76
CA ALA A 103 -6.79 -6.07 10.27
C ALA A 103 -7.32 -6.30 11.71
N PRO A 104 -7.17 -5.37 12.68
CA PRO A 104 -7.71 -5.54 14.03
C PRO A 104 -9.24 -5.68 14.08
N VAL A 105 -9.93 -5.08 13.10
CA VAL A 105 -11.41 -5.14 13.02
C VAL A 105 -11.85 -6.36 12.20
N LEU A 106 -11.21 -6.59 11.09
CA LEU A 106 -11.61 -7.59 10.11
C LEU A 106 -11.13 -9.01 10.46
N GLY A 107 -9.99 -9.14 11.13
CA GLY A 107 -9.44 -10.44 11.54
C GLY A 107 -10.39 -11.22 12.47
N PRO A 108 -10.84 -10.64 13.60
CA PRO A 108 -11.81 -11.28 14.48
C PRO A 108 -13.15 -11.59 13.79
N ALA A 109 -13.64 -10.69 12.93
CA ALA A 109 -14.89 -10.91 12.20
C ALA A 109 -14.80 -12.10 11.22
N ALA A 110 -13.67 -12.27 10.54
CA ALA A 110 -13.42 -13.42 9.67
C ALA A 110 -13.37 -14.72 10.46
N MET A 111 -12.66 -14.75 11.59
CA MET A 111 -12.59 -15.95 12.44
C MET A 111 -13.94 -16.39 12.97
N ILE A 112 -14.81 -15.45 13.38
CA ILE A 112 -16.16 -15.77 13.85
C ILE A 112 -17.02 -16.34 12.72
N ARG A 113 -16.87 -15.82 11.51
CA ARG A 113 -17.59 -16.32 10.32
C ARG A 113 -17.19 -17.74 9.99
N ASP A 114 -15.90 -18.05 9.98
CA ASP A 114 -15.38 -19.36 9.60
C ASP A 114 -15.71 -20.45 10.63
N GLN A 115 -15.77 -20.12 11.91
CA GLN A 115 -16.27 -21.03 12.95
C GLN A 115 -17.72 -21.46 12.73
N LYS A 116 -18.57 -20.54 12.20
CA LYS A 116 -19.98 -20.88 11.92
C LYS A 116 -20.17 -21.74 10.67
N THR A 117 -19.21 -21.72 9.73
CA THR A 117 -19.29 -22.46 8.47
C THR A 117 -18.71 -23.87 8.54
N GLY A 118 -18.07 -24.26 9.65
CA GLY A 118 -17.49 -25.60 9.85
C GLY A 118 -16.37 -25.96 8.86
N VAL A 119 -15.75 -24.99 8.24
CA VAL A 119 -14.66 -25.20 7.29
C VAL A 119 -13.40 -25.71 8.01
N ALA A 120 -12.81 -26.75 7.46
CA ALA A 120 -11.83 -27.64 8.07
C ALA A 120 -10.57 -26.92 8.62
N ASN A 121 -9.96 -27.58 9.62
CA ASN A 121 -8.78 -27.14 10.39
C ASN A 121 -7.57 -26.60 9.58
N VAL A 122 -7.44 -26.94 8.29
CA VAL A 122 -6.32 -26.49 7.44
C VAL A 122 -6.41 -25.00 7.11
N TRP A 123 -7.62 -24.48 6.94
CA TRP A 123 -7.83 -23.03 6.73
C TRP A 123 -7.43 -22.20 7.95
N VAL A 124 -7.55 -22.78 9.15
CA VAL A 124 -7.12 -22.14 10.39
C VAL A 124 -5.60 -21.93 10.41
N TYR A 125 -4.82 -22.95 10.00
CA TYR A 125 -3.36 -22.81 9.93
C TYR A 125 -2.93 -21.79 8.88
N GLU A 126 -3.57 -21.77 7.71
CA GLU A 126 -3.28 -20.71 6.72
C GLU A 126 -3.55 -19.32 7.28
N GLN A 127 -4.70 -19.12 7.91
CA GLN A 127 -5.07 -17.82 8.52
C GLN A 127 -4.05 -17.40 9.57
N ILE A 128 -3.58 -18.31 10.42
CA ILE A 128 -2.53 -18.03 11.39
C ILE A 128 -1.25 -17.57 10.69
N PHE A 129 -0.80 -18.27 9.66
CA PHE A 129 0.40 -17.88 8.91
C PHE A 129 0.21 -16.56 8.14
N VAL A 130 -0.99 -16.31 7.58
CA VAL A 130 -1.34 -15.02 6.97
C VAL A 130 -1.27 -13.90 8.01
N ILE A 131 -1.83 -14.08 9.19
CA ILE A 131 -1.82 -13.07 10.26
C ILE A 131 -0.38 -12.81 10.74
N ILE A 132 0.39 -13.86 11.00
CA ILE A 132 1.80 -13.73 11.42
C ILE A 132 2.60 -12.99 10.35
N SER A 133 2.44 -13.36 9.07
CA SER A 133 3.16 -12.71 7.98
C SER A 133 2.70 -11.27 7.75
N LEU A 134 1.40 -10.99 7.83
CA LEU A 134 0.85 -9.66 7.66
C LEU A 134 1.28 -8.71 8.79
N VAL A 135 1.17 -9.14 10.04
CA VAL A 135 1.57 -8.35 11.20
C VAL A 135 3.10 -8.21 11.25
N GLY A 136 3.83 -9.31 11.09
CA GLY A 136 5.29 -9.30 11.12
C GLY A 136 5.89 -8.48 9.97
N ALA A 137 5.47 -8.72 8.73
CA ALA A 137 5.90 -7.91 7.59
C ALA A 137 5.39 -6.48 7.68
N GLY A 138 4.12 -6.29 8.09
CA GLY A 138 3.50 -4.97 8.20
C GLY A 138 4.16 -4.05 9.23
N ILE A 139 4.83 -4.59 10.24
CA ILE A 139 5.60 -3.83 11.23
C ILE A 139 7.09 -3.81 10.87
N CYS A 140 7.68 -4.98 10.65
CA CYS A 140 9.12 -5.10 10.49
C CYS A 140 9.62 -4.54 9.16
N LEU A 141 8.89 -4.76 8.06
CA LEU A 141 9.32 -4.30 6.74
C LEU A 141 9.32 -2.77 6.60
N PRO A 142 8.31 -2.01 7.06
CA PRO A 142 8.36 -0.55 7.09
C PRO A 142 9.47 0.01 7.98
N LEU A 143 9.79 -0.63 9.12
CA LEU A 143 10.88 -0.21 9.99
C LEU A 143 12.26 -0.46 9.34
N ALA A 144 12.45 -1.61 8.68
CA ALA A 144 13.64 -1.90 7.90
C ALA A 144 13.79 -0.92 6.72
N LEU A 145 12.69 -0.66 6.00
CA LEU A 145 12.63 0.33 4.93
C LEU A 145 12.99 1.73 5.41
N ALA A 146 12.45 2.17 6.55
CA ALA A 146 12.75 3.50 7.10
C ALA A 146 14.24 3.65 7.39
N GLY A 147 14.89 2.60 7.95
CA GLY A 147 16.34 2.58 8.16
C GLY A 147 17.13 2.61 6.85
N TYR A 148 16.76 1.80 5.89
CA TYR A 148 17.37 1.76 4.56
C TYR A 148 17.20 3.08 3.80
N ALA A 149 15.99 3.61 3.76
CA ALA A 149 15.67 4.83 3.03
C ALA A 149 16.33 6.07 3.66
N LYS A 150 16.47 6.13 4.99
CA LYS A 150 17.20 7.20 5.68
C LYS A 150 18.68 7.25 5.29
N THR A 151 19.31 6.09 5.04
CA THR A 151 20.71 6.06 4.57
C THR A 151 20.83 6.38 3.09
N ARG A 152 19.90 5.92 2.27
CA ARG A 152 19.98 6.02 0.81
C ARG A 152 19.39 7.32 0.25
N TRP A 153 18.33 7.85 0.89
CA TRP A 153 17.60 9.06 0.47
C TRP A 153 17.34 9.98 1.66
N PRO A 154 18.39 10.52 2.29
CA PRO A 154 18.23 11.37 3.49
C PRO A 154 17.35 12.58 3.22
N GLU A 155 17.32 13.08 1.98
CA GLU A 155 16.48 14.20 1.53
C GLU A 155 14.97 13.96 1.73
N ALA A 156 14.53 12.70 1.73
CA ALA A 156 13.13 12.35 1.96
C ALA A 156 12.73 12.36 3.44
N PHE A 157 13.69 12.26 4.36
CA PHE A 157 13.44 12.09 5.79
C PHE A 157 13.83 13.29 6.66
N VAL A 158 14.79 14.09 6.21
CA VAL A 158 15.42 15.13 7.05
C VAL A 158 15.11 16.53 6.52
N GLY A 159 14.90 17.45 7.45
CA GLY A 159 14.84 18.89 7.20
C GLY A 159 13.43 19.49 7.10
N PRO A 160 13.36 20.82 7.01
CA PRO A 160 12.11 21.55 6.90
C PRO A 160 11.47 21.35 5.53
N ILE A 161 10.17 21.61 5.44
CA ILE A 161 9.45 21.58 4.17
C ILE A 161 9.82 22.74 3.27
N ALA A 162 10.06 23.91 3.86
CA ALA A 162 10.52 25.10 3.15
C ALA A 162 12.04 25.00 2.96
N ILE A 163 12.48 24.78 1.74
CA ILE A 163 13.87 24.94 1.28
C ILE A 163 13.81 25.97 0.16
N ASP A 164 14.76 26.88 0.14
CA ASP A 164 14.92 27.86 -0.94
C ASP A 164 15.35 27.12 -2.21
N LEU A 165 14.38 26.79 -3.02
CA LEU A 165 14.61 26.27 -4.37
C LEU A 165 14.67 27.44 -5.32
N LEU A 166 15.60 27.37 -6.26
CA LEU A 166 15.64 28.34 -7.37
C LEU A 166 14.30 28.29 -8.11
N PRO A 167 13.63 29.46 -8.32
CA PRO A 167 12.36 29.49 -9.05
C PRO A 167 12.58 29.01 -10.48
N GLY A 168 11.92 27.92 -10.85
CA GLY A 168 11.99 27.34 -12.18
C GLY A 168 10.61 27.12 -12.81
N ASN A 169 10.54 27.03 -14.12
CA ASN A 169 9.29 26.72 -14.85
C ASN A 169 8.68 25.37 -14.41
N SER A 170 9.53 24.42 -14.02
CA SER A 170 9.11 23.11 -13.50
C SER A 170 8.26 23.21 -12.22
N GLN A 171 8.49 24.21 -11.37
CA GLN A 171 7.72 24.39 -10.14
C GLN A 171 6.26 24.73 -10.43
N LYS A 172 5.99 25.61 -11.38
CA LYS A 172 4.60 25.96 -11.78
C LYS A 172 3.86 24.75 -12.32
N LEU A 173 4.55 23.92 -13.11
CA LEU A 173 3.97 22.73 -13.72
C LEU A 173 3.55 21.71 -12.64
N TYR A 174 4.44 21.32 -11.73
CA TYR A 174 4.08 20.33 -10.73
C TYR A 174 3.10 20.86 -9.69
N ILE A 175 3.03 22.16 -9.40
CA ILE A 175 1.99 22.76 -8.56
C ILE A 175 0.63 22.66 -9.24
N SER A 176 0.54 22.97 -10.53
CA SER A 176 -0.72 22.87 -11.29
C SER A 176 -1.18 21.42 -11.37
N LEU A 177 -0.26 20.50 -11.67
CA LEU A 177 -0.54 19.07 -11.71
C LEU A 177 -0.99 18.54 -10.32
N ALA A 178 -0.33 18.96 -9.25
CA ALA A 178 -0.69 18.60 -7.89
C ALA A 178 -2.10 19.07 -7.52
N ARG A 179 -2.50 20.28 -7.92
CA ARG A 179 -3.86 20.79 -7.69
C ARG A 179 -4.91 19.97 -8.43
N LEU A 180 -4.63 19.62 -9.69
CA LEU A 180 -5.53 18.78 -10.48
C LEU A 180 -5.70 17.40 -9.86
N VAL A 181 -4.58 16.74 -9.51
CA VAL A 181 -4.58 15.43 -8.86
C VAL A 181 -5.28 15.48 -7.51
N ALA A 182 -5.01 16.51 -6.71
CA ALA A 182 -5.67 16.70 -5.41
C ALA A 182 -7.19 16.86 -5.56
N ALA A 183 -7.65 17.64 -6.53
CA ALA A 183 -9.07 17.80 -6.81
C ALA A 183 -9.72 16.46 -7.21
N GLY A 184 -9.08 15.67 -8.08
CA GLY A 184 -9.54 14.34 -8.43
C GLY A 184 -9.59 13.38 -7.24
N CYS A 185 -8.56 13.40 -6.38
CA CYS A 185 -8.53 12.59 -5.16
C CYS A 185 -9.60 13.02 -4.14
N ILE A 186 -9.89 14.32 -4.02
CA ILE A 186 -10.97 14.84 -3.16
C ILE A 186 -12.32 14.34 -3.66
N LEU A 187 -12.57 14.43 -4.97
CA LEU A 187 -13.80 13.90 -5.57
C LEU A 187 -13.94 12.40 -5.32
N LEU A 188 -12.90 11.63 -5.61
CA LEU A 188 -12.87 10.19 -5.32
C LEU A 188 -13.11 9.90 -3.84
N GLY A 189 -12.50 10.69 -2.95
CA GLY A 189 -12.68 10.57 -1.51
C GLY A 189 -14.13 10.73 -1.09
N PHE A 190 -14.83 11.75 -1.61
CA PHE A 190 -16.25 11.95 -1.33
C PHE A 190 -17.12 10.80 -1.84
N ILE A 191 -16.87 10.28 -3.05
CA ILE A 191 -17.62 9.14 -3.60
C ILE A 191 -17.44 7.91 -2.69
N LYS A 192 -16.20 7.59 -2.32
CA LYS A 192 -15.90 6.39 -1.50
C LYS A 192 -16.44 6.52 -0.08
N VAL A 193 -16.38 7.70 0.55
CA VAL A 193 -16.99 7.94 1.87
C VAL A 193 -18.52 7.90 1.79
N PHE A 194 -19.13 8.46 0.76
CA PHE A 194 -20.57 8.36 0.51
C PHE A 194 -21.02 6.90 0.43
N TRP A 195 -20.30 6.06 -0.30
CA TRP A 195 -20.60 4.62 -0.40
C TRP A 195 -20.36 3.90 0.94
N ALA A 196 -19.30 4.23 1.65
CA ALA A 196 -19.04 3.68 2.98
C ALA A 196 -20.14 4.00 3.99
N ALA A 197 -20.76 5.17 3.87
CA ALA A 197 -21.90 5.58 4.69
C ALA A 197 -23.25 4.95 4.27
N GLY A 198 -23.23 4.03 3.28
CA GLY A 198 -24.45 3.36 2.82
C GLY A 198 -25.08 3.96 1.57
N GLY A 199 -24.45 4.99 0.96
CA GLY A 199 -24.95 5.59 -0.28
C GLY A 199 -25.09 4.58 -1.41
N THR A 200 -26.09 4.77 -2.28
CA THR A 200 -26.45 3.80 -3.34
C THR A 200 -26.23 4.31 -4.74
N ILE A 201 -26.02 5.63 -4.92
CA ILE A 201 -25.81 6.23 -6.23
C ILE A 201 -24.53 5.67 -6.86
N GLY A 202 -24.63 5.14 -8.05
CA GLY A 202 -23.52 4.54 -8.78
C GLY A 202 -23.31 3.04 -8.48
N ILE A 203 -24.07 2.45 -7.54
CA ILE A 203 -24.04 1.01 -7.23
C ILE A 203 -25.17 0.30 -7.97
N ALA A 204 -24.88 -0.84 -8.59
CA ALA A 204 -25.87 -1.65 -9.26
C ALA A 204 -26.86 -2.27 -8.24
N PRO A 205 -28.18 -2.23 -8.50
CA PRO A 205 -29.19 -2.73 -7.54
C PRO A 205 -28.95 -4.17 -7.09
N ALA A 206 -28.54 -5.06 -8.00
CA ALA A 206 -28.25 -6.47 -7.71
C ALA A 206 -27.09 -6.67 -6.71
N MET A 207 -26.29 -5.63 -6.45
CA MET A 207 -25.13 -5.68 -5.56
C MET A 207 -25.39 -4.98 -4.22
N LEU A 208 -26.52 -4.29 -4.05
CA LEU A 208 -26.81 -3.54 -2.82
C LEU A 208 -26.84 -4.44 -1.57
N ASP A 209 -27.42 -5.66 -1.71
CA ASP A 209 -27.54 -6.61 -0.61
C ASP A 209 -26.23 -7.39 -0.33
N ASN A 210 -25.28 -7.34 -1.24
CA ASN A 210 -23.99 -8.03 -1.12
C ASN A 210 -22.88 -7.16 -0.50
N ARG A 211 -23.19 -5.93 -0.09
CA ARG A 211 -22.23 -5.03 0.56
C ARG A 211 -22.08 -5.41 2.02
N ASP A 212 -21.03 -6.14 2.33
CA ASP A 212 -20.68 -6.52 3.69
C ASP A 212 -19.85 -5.44 4.42
N LEU A 213 -19.56 -5.68 5.70
CA LEU A 213 -18.72 -4.80 6.51
C LEU A 213 -17.34 -4.55 5.87
N TRP A 214 -16.79 -5.59 5.23
CA TRP A 214 -15.50 -5.50 4.54
C TRP A 214 -15.54 -4.45 3.43
N TRP A 215 -16.57 -4.48 2.59
CA TRP A 215 -16.74 -3.52 1.50
C TRP A 215 -16.88 -2.08 2.00
N HIS A 216 -17.67 -1.86 3.07
CA HIS A 216 -17.83 -0.53 3.68
C HIS A 216 -16.52 0.00 4.25
N LEU A 217 -15.77 -0.81 5.00
CA LEU A 217 -14.50 -0.40 5.60
C LEU A 217 -13.40 -0.15 4.56
N LEU A 218 -13.35 -0.93 3.48
CA LEU A 218 -12.41 -0.67 2.39
C LEU A 218 -12.74 0.61 1.63
N SER A 219 -14.03 0.85 1.38
CA SER A 219 -14.48 2.11 0.76
C SER A 219 -14.13 3.31 1.65
N LEU A 220 -14.38 3.23 2.96
CA LEU A 220 -14.00 4.26 3.92
C LEU A 220 -12.48 4.49 3.92
N SER A 221 -11.70 3.44 4.01
CA SER A 221 -10.22 3.51 3.97
C SER A 221 -9.73 4.19 2.71
N THR A 222 -10.27 3.80 1.54
CA THR A 222 -9.92 4.43 0.25
C THR A 222 -10.26 5.93 0.24
N GLY A 223 -11.42 6.30 0.76
CA GLY A 223 -11.84 7.70 0.88
C GLY A 223 -10.90 8.52 1.78
N VAL A 224 -10.60 7.99 2.96
CA VAL A 224 -9.70 8.65 3.93
C VAL A 224 -8.30 8.82 3.36
N TRP A 225 -7.75 7.80 2.73
CA TRP A 225 -6.42 7.89 2.09
C TRP A 225 -6.41 8.83 0.89
N SER A 226 -7.52 8.95 0.14
CA SER A 226 -7.64 9.93 -0.95
C SER A 226 -7.56 11.36 -0.43
N PHE A 227 -8.24 11.68 0.67
CA PHE A 227 -8.14 12.99 1.32
C PHE A 227 -6.77 13.24 1.93
N ALA A 228 -6.23 12.26 2.64
CA ALA A 228 -4.90 12.35 3.25
C ALA A 228 -3.81 12.56 2.19
N GLY A 229 -3.90 11.83 1.07
CA GLY A 229 -2.99 11.99 -0.07
C GLY A 229 -3.08 13.36 -0.73
N SER A 230 -4.30 13.89 -0.92
CA SER A 230 -4.52 15.25 -1.41
C SER A 230 -3.87 16.29 -0.51
N TRP A 231 -4.08 16.18 0.80
CA TRP A 231 -3.44 17.04 1.78
C TRP A 231 -1.91 16.96 1.68
N GLY A 232 -1.35 15.75 1.72
CA GLY A 232 0.09 15.53 1.64
C GLY A 232 0.69 16.13 0.38
N LEU A 233 0.06 15.89 -0.78
CA LEU A 233 0.52 16.40 -2.08
C LEU A 233 0.50 17.93 -2.15
N LEU A 234 -0.58 18.56 -1.69
CA LEU A 234 -0.71 20.02 -1.66
C LEU A 234 0.31 20.66 -0.71
N VAL A 235 0.50 20.07 0.47
CA VAL A 235 1.50 20.56 1.45
C VAL A 235 2.91 20.46 0.89
N LEU A 236 3.27 19.34 0.23
CA LEU A 236 4.57 19.15 -0.40
C LEU A 236 4.85 20.20 -1.50
N THR A 237 3.87 20.47 -2.34
CA THR A 237 4.05 21.35 -3.51
C THR A 237 3.94 22.82 -3.17
N THR A 238 3.05 23.18 -2.23
CA THR A 238 2.91 24.59 -1.76
C THR A 238 3.87 24.94 -0.62
N ARG A 239 4.50 23.94 0.03
CA ARG A 239 5.42 24.08 1.16
C ARG A 239 4.79 24.78 2.38
N ARG A 240 3.48 24.71 2.51
CA ARG A 240 2.68 25.30 3.59
C ARG A 240 1.95 24.21 4.36
N GLY A 241 1.67 24.46 5.65
CA GLY A 241 0.85 23.56 6.46
C GLY A 241 1.60 22.46 7.21
N SER A 242 2.93 22.33 7.04
CA SER A 242 3.77 21.46 7.86
C SER A 242 5.15 22.09 8.06
N LYS A 243 5.76 21.83 9.23
CA LYS A 243 7.15 22.21 9.51
C LYS A 243 8.15 21.18 8.98
N SER A 244 7.77 19.91 8.94
CA SER A 244 8.60 18.78 8.53
C SER A 244 8.18 18.27 7.14
N PHE A 245 9.16 17.84 6.36
CA PHE A 245 8.93 17.27 5.02
C PHE A 245 8.36 15.84 5.07
N PHE A 246 8.82 15.04 6.04
CA PHE A 246 8.51 13.59 6.08
C PHE A 246 7.01 13.24 6.19
N PRO A 247 6.20 13.81 7.11
CA PRO A 247 4.81 13.41 7.26
C PRO A 247 3.97 13.59 5.99
N PRO A 248 3.94 14.76 5.32
CA PRO A 248 3.17 14.90 4.09
C PRO A 248 3.73 14.03 2.95
N MET A 249 5.05 13.83 2.88
CA MET A 249 5.67 12.93 1.91
C MET A 249 5.22 11.48 2.12
N ALA A 250 5.33 10.96 3.34
CA ALA A 250 4.92 9.59 3.66
C ALA A 250 3.42 9.37 3.42
N THR A 251 2.57 10.35 3.79
CA THR A 251 1.13 10.28 3.57
C THR A 251 0.80 10.25 2.07
N ALA A 252 1.38 11.14 1.27
CA ALA A 252 1.17 11.15 -0.18
C ALA A 252 1.74 9.89 -0.85
N TRP A 253 2.89 9.38 -0.38
CA TRP A 253 3.48 8.13 -0.86
C TRP A 253 2.54 6.93 -0.65
N ILE A 254 2.04 6.73 0.56
CA ILE A 254 1.13 5.63 0.90
C ILE A 254 -0.17 5.75 0.11
N ALA A 255 -0.76 6.94 0.06
CA ALA A 255 -2.01 7.19 -0.66
C ALA A 255 -1.87 6.92 -2.16
N SER A 256 -0.78 7.37 -2.78
CA SER A 256 -0.51 7.10 -4.21
C SER A 256 -0.35 5.61 -4.48
N GLY A 257 0.38 4.91 -3.62
CA GLY A 257 0.57 3.46 -3.71
C GLY A 257 -0.75 2.70 -3.54
N MET A 258 -1.59 3.11 -2.57
CA MET A 258 -2.90 2.51 -2.35
C MET A 258 -3.83 2.71 -3.55
N LEU A 259 -3.97 3.93 -4.03
CA LEU A 259 -4.82 4.23 -5.18
C LEU A 259 -4.42 3.43 -6.42
N PHE A 260 -3.13 3.27 -6.67
CA PHE A 260 -2.65 2.45 -7.78
C PHE A 260 -2.84 0.96 -7.53
N SER A 261 -2.24 0.44 -6.46
CA SER A 261 -2.11 -1.01 -6.23
C SER A 261 -3.45 -1.69 -5.95
N TYR A 262 -4.31 -1.03 -5.17
CA TYR A 262 -5.60 -1.58 -4.79
C TYR A 262 -6.57 -1.62 -5.98
N ASN A 263 -6.61 -0.56 -6.77
CA ASN A 263 -7.42 -0.53 -7.99
C ASN A 263 -6.89 -1.51 -9.06
N LEU A 264 -5.56 -1.64 -9.20
CA LEU A 264 -4.95 -2.65 -10.07
C LEU A 264 -5.30 -4.07 -9.61
N PHE A 265 -5.23 -4.33 -8.30
CA PHE A 265 -5.61 -5.63 -7.74
C PHE A 265 -7.08 -5.96 -8.01
N ASN A 266 -7.99 -5.00 -7.80
CA ASN A 266 -9.42 -5.16 -8.09
C ASN A 266 -9.65 -5.46 -9.57
N ARG A 267 -8.95 -4.75 -10.46
CA ARG A 267 -9.04 -4.98 -11.90
C ARG A 267 -8.57 -6.38 -12.30
N LEU A 268 -7.40 -6.80 -11.80
CA LEU A 268 -6.88 -8.14 -12.05
C LEU A 268 -7.80 -9.23 -11.48
N SER A 269 -8.43 -8.97 -10.35
CA SER A 269 -9.39 -9.90 -9.75
C SER A 269 -10.67 -10.00 -10.57
N ALA A 270 -11.13 -8.92 -11.18
CA ALA A 270 -12.33 -8.88 -12.04
C ALA A 270 -12.14 -9.63 -13.38
N THR A 271 -10.90 -9.90 -13.80
CA THR A 271 -10.63 -10.66 -15.02
C THR A 271 -10.73 -12.19 -14.85
N ARG A 272 -10.94 -12.68 -13.62
CA ARG A 272 -11.10 -14.12 -13.37
C ARG A 272 -12.42 -14.63 -13.94
N PRO A 273 -12.47 -15.88 -14.44
CA PRO A 273 -13.69 -16.47 -14.99
C PRO A 273 -14.85 -16.57 -13.98
N ASP A 274 -14.52 -16.68 -12.69
CA ASP A 274 -15.44 -16.79 -11.56
C ASP A 274 -15.64 -15.46 -10.81
N ALA A 275 -15.13 -14.34 -11.39
CA ALA A 275 -15.24 -13.06 -10.75
C ALA A 275 -16.68 -12.57 -10.66
N GLN A 276 -17.07 -12.10 -9.50
CA GLN A 276 -18.33 -11.38 -9.33
C GLN A 276 -18.31 -10.11 -10.18
N PRO A 277 -19.44 -9.74 -10.80
CA PRO A 277 -19.54 -8.46 -11.49
C PRO A 277 -19.14 -7.29 -10.59
N ALA A 278 -18.56 -6.25 -11.18
CA ALA A 278 -18.26 -5.04 -10.41
C ALA A 278 -19.54 -4.51 -9.75
N PRO A 279 -19.49 -4.14 -8.46
CA PRO A 279 -20.67 -3.67 -7.77
C PRO A 279 -21.16 -2.30 -8.26
N GLU A 280 -20.30 -1.57 -8.97
CA GLU A 280 -20.61 -0.24 -9.49
C GLU A 280 -21.14 -0.29 -10.94
N TYR A 281 -21.97 0.68 -11.30
CA TYR A 281 -22.29 0.93 -12.70
C TYR A 281 -21.01 1.26 -13.50
N PRO A 282 -20.95 0.98 -14.82
CA PRO A 282 -19.73 1.15 -15.61
C PRO A 282 -19.08 2.52 -15.50
N LEU A 283 -19.86 3.60 -15.51
CA LEU A 283 -19.34 4.96 -15.34
C LEU A 283 -18.75 5.18 -13.95
N ALA A 284 -19.45 4.73 -12.90
CA ALA A 284 -18.96 4.84 -11.53
C ALA A 284 -17.70 4.01 -11.31
N HIS A 285 -17.63 2.83 -11.93
CA HIS A 285 -16.43 1.97 -11.89
C HIS A 285 -15.23 2.67 -12.56
N VAL A 286 -15.40 3.24 -13.75
CA VAL A 286 -14.34 4.01 -14.43
C VAL A 286 -13.89 5.19 -13.57
N LEU A 287 -14.80 5.97 -13.02
CA LEU A 287 -14.46 7.14 -12.19
C LEU A 287 -13.76 6.78 -10.88
N THR A 288 -14.01 5.61 -10.31
CA THR A 288 -13.43 5.25 -9.01
C THR A 288 -12.23 4.32 -9.13
N THR A 289 -12.19 3.42 -10.09
CA THR A 289 -11.13 2.41 -10.24
C THR A 289 -10.09 2.86 -11.25
N GLU A 290 -10.50 3.19 -12.47
CA GLU A 290 -9.54 3.57 -13.52
C GLU A 290 -8.92 4.96 -13.25
N LEU A 291 -9.75 5.95 -12.96
CA LEU A 291 -9.26 7.28 -12.60
C LEU A 291 -8.45 7.23 -11.31
N GLY A 292 -8.85 6.43 -10.31
CA GLY A 292 -8.10 6.24 -9.08
C GLY A 292 -6.68 5.73 -9.34
N SER A 293 -6.51 4.74 -10.22
CA SER A 293 -5.20 4.23 -10.63
C SER A 293 -4.33 5.31 -11.30
N VAL A 294 -4.92 6.08 -12.20
CA VAL A 294 -4.23 7.20 -12.88
C VAL A 294 -3.82 8.28 -11.88
N LEU A 295 -4.71 8.66 -10.95
CA LEU A 295 -4.40 9.63 -9.89
C LEU A 295 -3.25 9.14 -9.00
N GLY A 296 -3.21 7.85 -8.66
CA GLY A 296 -2.10 7.25 -7.92
C GLY A 296 -0.76 7.40 -8.64
N VAL A 297 -0.71 7.11 -9.94
CA VAL A 297 0.48 7.28 -10.78
C VAL A 297 0.87 8.76 -10.91
N MET A 298 -0.07 9.64 -11.16
CA MET A 298 0.21 11.08 -11.26
C MET A 298 0.73 11.65 -9.94
N MET A 299 0.19 11.20 -8.81
CA MET A 299 0.64 11.60 -7.47
C MET A 299 2.09 11.19 -7.22
N ILE A 300 2.48 9.93 -7.50
CA ILE A 300 3.88 9.51 -7.34
C ILE A 300 4.82 10.27 -8.27
N MET A 301 4.40 10.58 -9.50
CA MET A 301 5.20 11.42 -10.41
C MET A 301 5.49 12.80 -9.83
N VAL A 302 4.47 13.46 -9.25
CA VAL A 302 4.66 14.77 -8.58
C VAL A 302 5.60 14.64 -7.38
N ILE A 303 5.45 13.59 -6.57
CA ILE A 303 6.34 13.34 -5.42
C ILE A 303 7.80 13.19 -5.89
N LEU A 304 8.04 12.43 -6.97
CA LEU A 304 9.39 12.24 -7.51
C LEU A 304 9.98 13.55 -8.06
N MET A 305 9.18 14.41 -8.70
CA MET A 305 9.62 15.75 -9.12
C MET A 305 10.03 16.61 -7.94
N VAL A 306 9.21 16.63 -6.87
CA VAL A 306 9.53 17.38 -5.63
C VAL A 306 10.79 16.84 -4.96
N LEU A 307 10.97 15.54 -4.88
CA LEU A 307 12.17 14.92 -4.31
C LEU A 307 13.42 15.24 -5.15
N HIS A 308 13.30 15.20 -6.48
CA HIS A 308 14.41 15.55 -7.38
C HIS A 308 14.88 17.00 -7.19
N ASP A 309 13.94 17.94 -7.15
CA ASP A 309 14.26 19.36 -6.94
C ASP A 309 14.89 19.60 -5.55
N ARG A 310 14.34 18.92 -4.53
CA ARG A 310 14.87 18.97 -3.17
C ARG A 310 16.31 18.45 -3.09
N ARG A 311 16.59 17.33 -3.73
CA ARG A 311 17.94 16.75 -3.79
C ARG A 311 18.92 17.72 -4.44
N ARG A 312 18.54 18.36 -5.55
CA ARG A 312 19.38 19.37 -6.22
C ARG A 312 19.68 20.55 -5.30
N ALA A 313 18.68 21.07 -4.59
CA ALA A 313 18.87 22.19 -3.67
C ALA A 313 19.80 21.83 -2.50
N MET A 314 19.71 20.62 -1.96
CA MET A 314 20.59 20.17 -0.88
C MET A 314 22.04 19.97 -1.37
N CYS A 315 22.24 19.49 -2.60
CA CYS A 315 23.57 19.35 -3.19
C CYS A 315 24.21 20.71 -3.56
N SER A 316 23.42 21.75 -3.85
CA SER A 316 23.92 23.09 -4.15
C SER A 316 24.24 23.92 -2.88
N ALA A 317 23.76 23.51 -1.72
CA ALA A 317 23.98 24.16 -0.43
C ALA A 317 25.12 23.52 0.40
N ALA A 318 25.64 22.36 -0.04
CA ALA A 318 26.76 21.62 0.53
C ALA A 318 28.07 21.97 -0.20
#